data_6bbddeb41033c661c9c2829761830efa
#
_entry.id   6bbddeb41033c661c9c2829761830efa
#
_cell.length_a   1.000
_cell.length_b   1.000
_cell.length_c   1.000
_cell.angle_alpha   90.00
_cell.angle_beta   90.00
_cell.angle_gamma   90.00
#
_symmetry.space_group_name_H-M   'P 1'
#
loop_
_entity.id
_entity.type
_entity.pdbx_description
1 polymer ?
#
loop_
_entity_poly.entity_id
_entity_poly.type
_entity_poly.pdbx_seq_one_letter_code
_entity_poly.pdbx_strand_id
1 'polypeptide(L)'
;MPEEPYNIKMDKHTIIPTDPELCSNLFKAGLELLATCGVYCIDTKRVIKYTEEEILASLEAAPKTAQFGEPGKNGRTIACRKHGDKRPPIIQGGPTGAPCSEEYFLGIHQSYAQEPIVDTIVDGVMQTIKGHDPLPGTPWEIAAVKAEAKAVREAQMRAGRDGMGL
;
A
#
# COMPACT_ATOMS: atom_id res chain seq x y z
N MET A 1 15.98 20.98 30.50
CA MET A 1 15.20 20.02 29.71
C MET A 1 16.11 18.82 29.51
N PRO A 2 15.64 17.58 29.61
CA PRO A 2 16.50 16.45 29.26
C PRO A 2 16.98 16.65 27.83
N GLU A 3 18.26 16.41 27.57
CA GLU A 3 18.82 16.41 26.23
C GLU A 3 18.03 15.41 25.39
N GLU A 4 17.51 15.87 24.24
CA GLU A 4 16.86 14.97 23.29
C GLU A 4 17.92 14.02 22.71
N PRO A 5 17.86 12.71 22.97
CA PRO A 5 19.01 11.82 22.73
C PRO A 5 19.41 11.73 21.25
N TYR A 6 18.52 12.13 20.34
CA TYR A 6 18.75 12.03 18.88
C TYR A 6 18.78 13.38 18.16
N ASN A 7 18.62 14.51 18.85
CA ASN A 7 18.60 15.85 18.25
C ASN A 7 17.71 15.94 16.98
N ILE A 8 16.54 15.28 17.01
CA ILE A 8 15.62 15.25 15.89
C ILE A 8 14.77 16.52 15.93
N LYS A 9 14.92 17.37 14.90
CA LYS A 9 14.12 18.60 14.76
C LYS A 9 13.40 18.59 13.41
N MET A 10 12.10 18.88 13.46
CA MET A 10 11.29 19.02 12.25
C MET A 10 11.42 20.43 11.70
N ASP A 11 11.91 20.55 10.46
CA ASP A 11 11.79 21.78 9.67
C ASP A 11 10.50 21.74 8.85
N LYS A 12 9.56 22.63 9.16
CA LYS A 12 8.26 22.74 8.47
C LYS A 12 8.36 23.23 7.01
N HIS A 13 9.50 23.78 6.63
CA HIS A 13 9.74 24.27 5.27
C HIS A 13 10.40 23.24 4.35
N THR A 14 10.93 22.17 4.92
CA THR A 14 11.55 21.07 4.17
C THR A 14 10.61 19.87 4.16
N ILE A 15 9.91 19.66 3.03
CA ILE A 15 8.92 18.59 2.89
C ILE A 15 9.59 17.21 2.96
N ILE A 16 10.73 17.05 2.29
CA ILE A 16 11.50 15.80 2.28
C ILE A 16 12.91 16.10 2.76
N PRO A 17 13.25 15.77 4.01
CA PRO A 17 14.60 15.98 4.51
C PRO A 17 15.59 15.02 3.82
N THR A 18 16.74 15.55 3.44
CA THR A 18 17.81 14.79 2.77
C THR A 18 19.10 14.77 3.57
N ASP A 19 19.08 15.34 4.78
CA ASP A 19 20.21 15.33 5.70
C ASP A 19 20.48 13.89 6.19
N PRO A 20 21.64 13.29 5.87
CA PRO A 20 21.97 11.92 6.24
C PRO A 20 22.02 11.70 7.76
N GLU A 21 22.44 12.71 8.53
CA GLU A 21 22.53 12.62 9.97
C GLU A 21 21.13 12.56 10.60
N LEU A 22 20.23 13.45 10.17
CA LEU A 22 18.83 13.43 10.58
C LEU A 22 18.16 12.09 10.23
N CYS A 23 18.35 11.58 9.02
CA CYS A 23 17.81 10.30 8.58
C CYS A 23 18.32 9.14 9.44
N SER A 24 19.64 9.12 9.76
CA SER A 24 20.24 8.12 10.63
C SER A 24 19.68 8.17 12.04
N ASN A 25 19.53 9.36 12.60
CA ASN A 25 19.01 9.56 13.95
C ASN A 25 17.53 9.18 14.04
N LEU A 26 16.73 9.49 13.04
CA LEU A 26 15.33 9.04 12.94
C LEU A 26 15.23 7.50 12.90
N PHE A 27 16.09 6.85 12.13
CA PHE A 27 16.10 5.39 12.05
C PHE A 27 16.46 4.75 13.41
N LYS A 28 17.51 5.26 14.08
CA LYS A 28 17.94 4.77 15.40
C LYS A 28 16.85 4.97 16.47
N ALA A 29 16.23 6.16 16.49
CA ALA A 29 15.15 6.45 17.41
C ALA A 29 13.93 5.53 17.16
N GLY A 30 13.57 5.27 15.90
CA GLY A 30 12.51 4.36 15.54
C GLY A 30 12.78 2.91 15.94
N LEU A 31 14.02 2.45 15.77
CA LEU A 31 14.46 1.11 16.18
C LEU A 31 14.37 0.94 17.70
N GLU A 32 14.92 1.89 18.46
CA GLU A 32 14.86 1.89 19.94
C GLU A 32 13.41 1.95 20.43
N LEU A 33 12.59 2.80 19.82
CA LEU A 33 11.17 2.91 20.17
C LEU A 33 10.43 1.58 19.98
N LEU A 34 10.63 0.92 18.83
CA LEU A 34 9.97 -0.35 18.52
C LEU A 34 10.45 -1.46 19.45
N ALA A 35 11.75 -1.56 19.70
CA ALA A 35 12.32 -2.56 20.62
C ALA A 35 11.85 -2.35 22.07
N THR A 36 11.79 -1.08 22.52
CA THR A 36 11.37 -0.73 23.88
C THR A 36 9.86 -0.88 24.09
N CYS A 37 9.05 -0.32 23.20
CA CYS A 37 7.59 -0.30 23.35
C CYS A 37 6.93 -1.56 22.80
N GLY A 38 7.41 -2.10 21.68
CA GLY A 38 6.76 -3.16 20.93
C GLY A 38 5.50 -2.66 20.20
N VAL A 39 4.68 -3.59 19.73
CA VAL A 39 3.41 -3.31 19.03
C VAL A 39 2.24 -3.76 19.90
N TYR A 40 1.36 -2.84 20.25
CA TYR A 40 0.15 -3.15 21.01
C TYR A 40 -0.94 -3.70 20.10
N CYS A 41 -1.34 -4.95 20.34
CA CYS A 41 -2.47 -5.56 19.66
C CYS A 41 -3.78 -5.23 20.40
N ILE A 42 -4.63 -4.44 19.77
CA ILE A 42 -5.88 -3.96 20.37
C ILE A 42 -6.84 -5.12 20.67
N ASP A 43 -6.94 -6.10 19.77
CA ASP A 43 -7.89 -7.22 19.91
C ASP A 43 -7.53 -8.14 21.06
N THR A 44 -6.26 -8.50 21.16
CA THR A 44 -5.78 -9.42 22.22
C THR A 44 -5.39 -8.72 23.51
N LYS A 45 -5.32 -7.38 23.53
CA LYS A 45 -4.82 -6.57 24.65
C LYS A 45 -3.39 -6.94 25.09
N ARG A 46 -2.56 -7.35 24.13
CA ARG A 46 -1.17 -7.78 24.38
C ARG A 46 -0.19 -6.92 23.63
N VAL A 47 1.04 -6.83 24.17
CA VAL A 47 2.16 -6.18 23.48
C VAL A 47 3.03 -7.28 22.87
N ILE A 48 3.27 -7.16 21.57
CA ILE A 48 4.23 -8.00 20.84
C ILE A 48 5.59 -7.31 20.96
N LYS A 49 6.56 -8.02 21.53
CA LYS A 49 7.93 -7.52 21.71
C LYS A 49 8.84 -8.09 20.65
N TYR A 50 9.79 -7.28 20.23
CA TYR A 50 10.85 -7.63 19.27
C TYR A 50 12.20 -7.19 19.83
N THR A 51 13.24 -7.94 19.58
CA THR A 51 14.61 -7.49 19.80
C THR A 51 15.09 -6.65 18.62
N GLU A 52 16.14 -5.85 18.82
CA GLU A 52 16.75 -5.09 17.72
C GLU A 52 17.24 -6.02 16.61
N GLU A 53 17.81 -7.19 16.96
CA GLU A 53 18.28 -8.18 16.00
C GLU A 53 17.13 -8.73 15.14
N GLU A 54 15.98 -9.03 15.74
CA GLU A 54 14.79 -9.50 15.02
C GLU A 54 14.27 -8.43 14.05
N ILE A 55 14.24 -7.17 14.48
CA ILE A 55 13.80 -6.05 13.62
C ILE A 55 14.74 -5.89 12.42
N LEU A 56 16.05 -5.85 12.67
CA LEU A 56 17.06 -5.68 11.62
C LEU A 56 17.09 -6.88 10.67
N ALA A 57 16.97 -8.10 11.16
CA ALA A 57 16.88 -9.30 10.34
C ALA A 57 15.62 -9.29 9.46
N SER A 58 14.48 -8.81 9.98
CA SER A 58 13.24 -8.67 9.24
C SER A 58 13.35 -7.63 8.12
N LEU A 59 14.01 -6.50 8.38
CA LEU A 59 14.28 -5.48 7.37
C LEU A 59 15.19 -6.00 6.24
N GLU A 60 16.21 -6.80 6.59
CA GLU A 60 17.10 -7.41 5.59
C GLU A 60 16.36 -8.46 4.74
N ALA A 61 15.49 -9.26 5.36
CA ALA A 61 14.68 -10.28 4.70
C ALA A 61 13.50 -9.71 3.90
N ALA A 62 13.13 -8.43 4.10
CA ALA A 62 12.02 -7.82 3.40
C ALA A 62 12.21 -7.85 1.88
N PRO A 63 11.16 -8.20 1.10
CA PRO A 63 11.24 -8.25 -0.35
C PRO A 63 11.67 -6.91 -0.93
N LYS A 64 12.72 -6.91 -1.77
CA LYS A 64 13.21 -5.70 -2.45
C LYS A 64 12.51 -5.46 -3.78
N THR A 65 11.78 -6.46 -4.26
CA THR A 65 10.96 -6.39 -5.48
C THR A 65 9.65 -7.15 -5.29
N ALA A 66 8.60 -6.70 -5.96
CA ALA A 66 7.32 -7.39 -6.03
C ALA A 66 6.77 -7.35 -7.45
N GLN A 67 6.21 -8.46 -7.93
CA GLN A 67 5.57 -8.55 -9.23
C GLN A 67 4.07 -8.31 -9.07
N PHE A 68 3.53 -7.33 -9.81
CA PHE A 68 2.11 -7.04 -9.92
C PHE A 68 1.61 -7.36 -11.32
N GLY A 69 0.56 -8.15 -11.43
CA GLY A 69 0.02 -8.61 -12.70
C GLY A 69 0.89 -9.66 -13.40
N GLU A 70 0.60 -9.89 -14.69
CA GLU A 70 1.24 -10.92 -15.49
C GLU A 70 2.54 -10.42 -16.16
N PRO A 71 3.69 -11.06 -15.89
CA PRO A 71 4.94 -10.75 -16.59
C PRO A 71 4.79 -10.90 -18.12
N GLY A 72 5.37 -9.97 -18.86
CA GLY A 72 5.32 -9.99 -20.34
C GLY A 72 4.02 -9.48 -20.98
N LYS A 73 3.03 -9.13 -20.17
CA LYS A 73 1.82 -8.40 -20.59
C LYS A 73 1.83 -6.99 -19.99
N ASN A 74 0.76 -6.61 -19.27
CA ASN A 74 0.65 -5.32 -18.59
C ASN A 74 1.09 -5.36 -17.12
N GLY A 75 1.73 -6.44 -16.67
CA GLY A 75 2.27 -6.52 -15.32
C GLY A 75 3.51 -5.63 -15.14
N ARG A 76 3.78 -5.26 -13.90
CA ARG A 76 4.91 -4.41 -13.50
C ARG A 76 5.66 -5.01 -12.33
N THR A 77 6.99 -4.90 -12.37
CA THR A 77 7.84 -5.21 -11.21
C THR A 77 8.09 -3.93 -10.43
N ILE A 78 7.62 -3.90 -9.20
CA ILE A 78 7.91 -2.82 -8.25
C ILE A 78 9.24 -3.15 -7.56
N ALA A 79 10.15 -2.20 -7.50
CA ALA A 79 11.41 -2.35 -6.78
C ALA A 79 11.59 -1.21 -5.78
N CYS A 80 12.23 -1.52 -4.65
CA CYS A 80 12.60 -0.51 -3.67
C CYS A 80 13.41 0.59 -4.33
N ARG A 81 13.02 1.84 -4.08
CA ARG A 81 13.72 3.03 -4.58
C ARG A 81 14.63 3.59 -3.50
N LYS A 82 15.75 4.12 -3.93
CA LYS A 82 16.69 4.85 -3.07
C LYS A 82 16.62 6.35 -3.36
N HIS A 83 17.09 7.16 -2.43
CA HIS A 83 17.22 8.60 -2.66
C HIS A 83 18.07 8.85 -3.92
N GLY A 84 17.60 9.74 -4.81
CA GLY A 84 18.25 10.03 -6.08
C GLY A 84 18.04 8.99 -7.21
N ASP A 85 17.22 7.97 -6.99
CA ASP A 85 16.84 6.99 -8.02
C ASP A 85 16.08 7.68 -9.16
N LYS A 86 16.62 7.56 -10.39
CA LYS A 86 16.03 8.18 -11.58
C LYS A 86 14.92 7.34 -12.24
N ARG A 87 14.70 6.10 -11.78
CA ARG A 87 13.61 5.29 -12.30
C ARG A 87 12.27 5.98 -12.00
N PRO A 88 11.31 5.97 -12.94
CA PRO A 88 9.98 6.49 -12.66
C PRO A 88 9.32 5.68 -11.52
N PRO A 89 8.47 6.30 -10.70
CA PRO A 89 7.65 5.56 -9.75
C PRO A 89 6.65 4.68 -10.49
N ILE A 90 6.17 3.64 -9.84
CA ILE A 90 4.97 2.91 -10.27
C ILE A 90 3.75 3.77 -9.93
N ILE A 91 2.89 3.97 -10.90
CA ILE A 91 1.65 4.73 -10.74
C ILE A 91 0.50 3.77 -10.51
N GLN A 92 -0.08 3.84 -9.34
CA GLN A 92 -1.30 3.11 -9.00
C GLN A 92 -2.50 4.02 -9.22
N GLY A 93 -3.41 3.61 -10.11
CA GLY A 93 -4.69 4.27 -10.33
C GLY A 93 -5.82 3.53 -9.64
N GLY A 94 -6.97 4.19 -9.50
CA GLY A 94 -8.17 3.61 -8.94
C GLY A 94 -8.75 4.42 -7.80
N PRO A 95 -9.96 4.07 -7.35
CA PRO A 95 -10.70 4.85 -6.36
C PRO A 95 -10.23 4.66 -4.91
N THR A 96 -9.20 3.85 -4.65
CA THR A 96 -8.56 3.67 -3.32
C THR A 96 -9.54 3.38 -2.18
N GLY A 97 -10.45 2.43 -2.38
CA GLY A 97 -11.44 2.06 -1.37
C GLY A 97 -12.62 3.04 -1.24
N ALA A 98 -12.75 4.04 -2.13
CA ALA A 98 -13.92 4.88 -2.14
C ALA A 98 -15.16 4.06 -2.53
N PRO A 99 -16.27 4.14 -1.74
CA PRO A 99 -17.47 3.38 -2.03
C PRO A 99 -18.21 3.96 -3.24
N CYS A 100 -18.69 3.08 -4.12
CA CYS A 100 -19.55 3.44 -5.24
C CYS A 100 -20.63 2.37 -5.47
N SER A 101 -21.66 2.72 -6.23
CA SER A 101 -22.71 1.77 -6.56
C SER A 101 -22.23 0.69 -7.54
N GLU A 102 -22.86 -0.47 -7.51
CA GLU A 102 -22.58 -1.59 -8.41
C GLU A 102 -22.60 -1.18 -9.88
N GLU A 103 -23.52 -0.26 -10.26
CA GLU A 103 -23.70 0.24 -11.62
C GLU A 103 -22.46 0.94 -12.18
N TYR A 104 -21.80 1.78 -11.36
CA TYR A 104 -20.67 2.59 -11.80
C TYR A 104 -19.31 1.95 -11.58
N PHE A 105 -19.24 0.90 -10.76
CA PHE A 105 -18.01 0.28 -10.31
C PHE A 105 -17.08 -0.10 -11.48
N LEU A 106 -17.60 -0.81 -12.46
CA LEU A 106 -16.82 -1.23 -13.63
C LEU A 106 -16.34 -0.03 -14.47
N GLY A 107 -17.22 0.93 -14.74
CA GLY A 107 -16.88 2.11 -15.55
C GLY A 107 -15.82 2.99 -14.90
N ILE A 108 -15.86 3.15 -13.57
CA ILE A 108 -14.84 3.88 -12.81
C ILE A 108 -13.48 3.19 -12.97
N HIS A 109 -13.39 1.89 -12.73
CA HIS A 109 -12.12 1.16 -12.85
C HIS A 109 -11.60 1.13 -14.30
N GLN A 110 -12.49 1.03 -15.28
CA GLN A 110 -12.12 1.12 -16.69
C GLN A 110 -11.51 2.47 -17.03
N SER A 111 -12.06 3.56 -16.51
CA SER A 111 -11.53 4.91 -16.76
C SER A 111 -10.08 5.06 -16.28
N TYR A 112 -9.72 4.48 -15.14
CA TYR A 112 -8.34 4.46 -14.68
C TYR A 112 -7.45 3.51 -15.50
N ALA A 113 -7.96 2.32 -15.84
CA ALA A 113 -7.19 1.34 -16.61
C ALA A 113 -6.86 1.81 -18.03
N GLN A 114 -7.65 2.71 -18.62
CA GLN A 114 -7.41 3.31 -19.94
C GLN A 114 -6.24 4.30 -19.93
N GLU A 115 -5.89 4.88 -18.77
CA GLU A 115 -4.82 5.86 -18.68
C GLU A 115 -3.45 5.22 -18.89
N PRO A 116 -2.67 5.62 -19.93
CA PRO A 116 -1.38 5.00 -20.23
C PRO A 116 -0.36 5.12 -19.10
N ILE A 117 -0.48 6.16 -18.27
CA ILE A 117 0.42 6.42 -17.15
C ILE A 117 0.18 5.47 -15.96
N VAL A 118 -1.01 4.86 -15.88
CA VAL A 118 -1.37 3.96 -14.77
C VAL A 118 -0.73 2.59 -14.99
N ASP A 119 0.04 2.12 -14.03
CA ASP A 119 0.76 0.84 -14.07
C ASP A 119 -0.01 -0.30 -13.39
N THR A 120 -0.75 0.02 -12.32
CA THR A 120 -1.55 -0.95 -11.53
C THR A 120 -2.85 -0.31 -11.09
N ILE A 121 -3.85 -1.15 -10.78
CA ILE A 121 -5.13 -0.68 -10.25
C ILE A 121 -5.22 -1.00 -8.76
N VAL A 122 -5.70 -0.03 -7.98
CA VAL A 122 -6.21 -0.28 -6.63
C VAL A 122 -7.72 -0.36 -6.68
N ASP A 123 -8.27 -1.31 -5.95
CA ASP A 123 -9.71 -1.55 -5.91
C ASP A 123 -10.49 -0.43 -5.22
N GLY A 124 -11.78 -0.34 -5.56
CA GLY A 124 -12.78 0.43 -4.84
C GLY A 124 -13.59 -0.47 -3.90
N VAL A 125 -14.68 0.06 -3.38
CA VAL A 125 -15.62 -0.68 -2.55
C VAL A 125 -17.02 -0.56 -3.15
N MET A 126 -17.69 -1.69 -3.38
CA MET A 126 -19.11 -1.69 -3.72
C MET A 126 -19.94 -1.35 -2.47
N GLN A 127 -20.80 -0.35 -2.55
CA GLN A 127 -21.72 0.01 -1.46
C GLN A 127 -22.66 -1.14 -1.10
N THR A 128 -23.12 -1.85 -2.13
CA THR A 128 -23.98 -3.03 -1.97
C THR A 128 -23.52 -4.12 -2.92
N ILE A 129 -23.93 -5.35 -2.64
CA ILE A 129 -23.85 -6.47 -3.56
C ILE A 129 -25.20 -7.17 -3.62
N LYS A 130 -25.86 -7.11 -4.79
CA LYS A 130 -27.24 -7.59 -5.00
C LYS A 130 -28.23 -7.00 -3.97
N GLY A 131 -28.04 -5.72 -3.65
CA GLY A 131 -28.87 -5.00 -2.68
C GLY A 131 -28.57 -5.27 -1.20
N HIS A 132 -27.48 -5.98 -0.88
CA HIS A 132 -27.05 -6.26 0.50
C HIS A 132 -25.76 -5.52 0.84
N ASP A 133 -25.67 -5.01 2.06
CA ASP A 133 -24.46 -4.37 2.56
C ASP A 133 -23.34 -5.41 2.78
N PRO A 134 -22.12 -5.19 2.25
CA PRO A 134 -20.98 -6.10 2.44
C PRO A 134 -20.34 -5.89 3.81
N LEU A 135 -21.10 -6.13 4.89
CA LEU A 135 -20.61 -5.96 6.25
C LEU A 135 -19.47 -6.93 6.58
N PRO A 136 -18.40 -6.45 7.25
CA PRO A 136 -17.28 -7.28 7.69
C PRO A 136 -17.73 -8.50 8.50
N GLY A 137 -17.13 -9.66 8.22
CA GLY A 137 -17.43 -10.92 8.88
C GLY A 137 -18.71 -11.60 8.40
N THR A 138 -19.36 -11.10 7.34
CA THR A 138 -20.54 -11.71 6.74
C THR A 138 -20.21 -12.40 5.41
N PRO A 139 -21.05 -13.35 4.93
CA PRO A 139 -20.89 -13.92 3.59
C PRO A 139 -20.95 -12.88 2.45
N TRP A 140 -21.61 -11.74 2.69
CA TRP A 140 -21.72 -10.66 1.72
C TRP A 140 -20.40 -9.93 1.50
N GLU A 141 -19.54 -9.84 2.51
CA GLU A 141 -18.17 -9.33 2.35
C GLU A 141 -17.40 -10.16 1.30
N ILE A 142 -17.43 -11.50 1.43
CA ILE A 142 -16.75 -12.39 0.47
C ILE A 142 -17.39 -12.29 -0.92
N ALA A 143 -18.71 -12.17 -1.00
CA ALA A 143 -19.41 -12.01 -2.27
C ALA A 143 -19.04 -10.70 -2.96
N ALA A 144 -18.94 -9.60 -2.21
CA ALA A 144 -18.53 -8.29 -2.71
C ALA A 144 -17.08 -8.32 -3.25
N VAL A 145 -16.11 -8.77 -2.45
CA VAL A 145 -14.70 -8.87 -2.88
C VAL A 145 -14.54 -9.70 -4.18
N LYS A 146 -15.28 -10.80 -4.31
CA LYS A 146 -15.27 -11.59 -5.56
C LYS A 146 -15.88 -10.84 -6.74
N ALA A 147 -16.96 -10.09 -6.53
CA ALA A 147 -17.60 -9.29 -7.57
C ALA A 147 -16.70 -8.11 -7.99
N GLU A 148 -16.11 -7.44 -7.03
CA GLU A 148 -15.16 -6.35 -7.22
C GLU A 148 -13.95 -6.80 -8.04
N ALA A 149 -13.25 -7.84 -7.60
CA ALA A 149 -12.10 -8.39 -8.34
C ALA A 149 -12.47 -8.81 -9.79
N LYS A 150 -13.65 -9.41 -9.98
CA LYS A 150 -14.15 -9.76 -11.31
C LYS A 150 -14.40 -8.52 -12.16
N ALA A 151 -15.06 -7.50 -11.61
CA ALA A 151 -15.35 -6.26 -12.30
C ALA A 151 -14.08 -5.49 -12.69
N VAL A 152 -13.08 -5.45 -11.79
CA VAL A 152 -11.78 -4.83 -12.09
C VAL A 152 -11.07 -5.57 -13.22
N ARG A 153 -11.03 -6.91 -13.21
CA ARG A 153 -10.46 -7.71 -14.29
C ARG A 153 -11.16 -7.47 -15.63
N GLU A 154 -12.48 -7.37 -15.61
CA GLU A 154 -13.27 -7.02 -16.80
C GLU A 154 -12.96 -5.60 -17.29
N ALA A 155 -12.84 -4.63 -16.40
CA ALA A 155 -12.45 -3.27 -16.71
C ALA A 155 -11.06 -3.20 -17.37
N GLN A 156 -10.10 -3.94 -16.86
CA GLN A 156 -8.75 -4.07 -17.43
C GLN A 156 -8.80 -4.65 -18.86
N MET A 157 -9.58 -5.72 -19.08
CA MET A 157 -9.75 -6.33 -20.39
C MET A 157 -10.41 -5.35 -21.39
N ARG A 158 -11.46 -4.62 -20.97
CA ARG A 158 -12.13 -3.61 -21.80
C ARG A 158 -11.21 -2.45 -22.16
N ALA A 159 -10.27 -2.12 -21.27
CA ALA A 159 -9.24 -1.11 -21.50
C ALA A 159 -8.07 -1.60 -22.39
N GLY A 160 -8.06 -2.88 -22.81
CA GLY A 160 -6.93 -3.46 -23.52
C GLY A 160 -5.68 -3.66 -22.64
N ARG A 161 -5.87 -3.72 -21.33
CA ARG A 161 -4.81 -3.82 -20.32
C ARG A 161 -4.86 -5.16 -19.57
N ASP A 162 -5.20 -6.24 -20.29
CA ASP A 162 -5.19 -7.60 -19.75
C ASP A 162 -3.85 -7.95 -19.09
N GLY A 163 -3.91 -8.60 -17.93
CA GLY A 163 -2.72 -8.92 -17.13
C GLY A 163 -2.16 -7.78 -16.29
N MET A 164 -2.80 -6.61 -16.27
CA MET A 164 -2.42 -5.50 -15.38
C MET A 164 -2.54 -5.89 -13.91
N GLY A 165 -1.67 -5.34 -13.05
CA GLY A 165 -1.70 -5.58 -11.60
C GLY A 165 -2.96 -5.04 -10.91
N LEU A 166 -3.47 -5.79 -9.94
CA LEU A 166 -4.55 -5.44 -9.02
C LEU A 166 -4.06 -5.67 -7.61
#